data_50ee12c22a25e1227d25916b245fe43f
#
_entry.id   50ee12c22a25e1227d25916b245fe43f
#
_cell.length_a   1.000
_cell.length_b   1.000
_cell.length_c   1.000
_cell.angle_alpha   90.00
_cell.angle_beta   90.00
_cell.angle_gamma   90.00
#
_symmetry.space_group_name_H-M   'P 1'
#
loop_
_entity.id
_entity.type
_entity.pdbx_description
1 polymer ?
#
loop_
_entity_poly.entity_id
_entity_poly.type
_entity_poly.pdbx_seq_one_letter_code
_entity_poly.pdbx_strand_id
1 'polypeptide(L)'
;MATQQKIRIRLKAYDHEVIDQAARKIVDTATRTGAKVAGPVPLPTERSVYCVIRSPHKDKDSREHFEMRTHKRLIDILDPTPKTVDSLMRLELPAGVHIEIKL
;
A
#
# COMPACT_ATOMS: atom_id res chain seq x y z
N MET A 1 25.34 -17.74 13.16
CA MET A 1 24.47 -17.83 11.96
C MET A 1 23.87 -16.49 11.69
N ALA A 2 24.08 -16.00 10.49
CA ALA A 2 23.45 -14.76 10.09
C ALA A 2 21.98 -14.99 9.87
N THR A 3 21.16 -14.43 10.72
CA THR A 3 19.73 -14.38 10.50
C THR A 3 19.47 -13.32 9.46
N GLN A 4 18.94 -13.72 8.31
CA GLN A 4 18.52 -12.74 7.33
C GLN A 4 17.36 -11.94 7.90
N GLN A 5 17.59 -10.66 8.07
CA GLN A 5 16.52 -9.75 8.44
C GLN A 5 15.72 -9.41 7.19
N LYS A 6 14.44 -9.37 7.39
CA LYS A 6 13.50 -9.09 6.30
C LYS A 6 12.46 -8.10 6.80
N ILE A 7 12.28 -7.03 6.06
CA ILE A 7 11.22 -6.07 6.34
C ILE A 7 10.11 -6.29 5.32
N ARG A 8 8.93 -6.56 5.81
CA ARG A 8 7.75 -6.72 4.96
C ARG A 8 6.88 -5.48 5.07
N ILE A 9 6.65 -4.85 3.95
CA ILE A 9 5.85 -3.63 3.88
C ILE A 9 4.58 -3.93 3.09
N ARG A 10 3.45 -3.66 3.72
CA ARG A 10 2.14 -3.75 3.06
C ARG A 10 1.62 -2.36 2.82
N LEU A 11 1.23 -2.09 1.59
CA LEU A 11 0.62 -0.83 1.21
C LEU A 11 -0.84 -1.07 0.86
N LYS A 12 -1.70 -0.17 1.32
CA LYS A 12 -3.12 -0.17 0.98
C LYS A 12 -3.52 1.22 0.56
N ALA A 13 -4.26 1.31 -0.52
CA ALA A 13 -4.82 2.57 -0.98
C ALA A 13 -6.04 2.31 -1.85
N TYR A 14 -6.91 3.29 -1.92
CA TYR A 14 -8.08 3.22 -2.81
C TYR A 14 -7.72 3.58 -4.24
N ASP A 15 -6.64 4.32 -4.44
CA ASP A 15 -6.19 4.76 -5.76
C ASP A 15 -4.96 3.95 -6.16
N HIS A 16 -5.04 3.27 -7.30
CA HIS A 16 -3.93 2.45 -7.78
C HIS A 16 -2.71 3.27 -8.20
N GLU A 17 -2.91 4.48 -8.70
CA GLU A 17 -1.78 5.34 -9.08
C GLU A 17 -0.99 5.79 -7.86
N VAL A 18 -1.69 6.16 -6.81
CA VAL A 18 -1.06 6.61 -5.57
C VAL A 18 -0.27 5.48 -4.91
N ILE A 19 -0.83 4.27 -4.89
CA ILE A 19 -0.15 3.13 -4.30
C ILE A 19 1.09 2.73 -5.12
N ASP A 20 1.02 2.83 -6.44
CA ASP A 20 2.16 2.53 -7.30
C ASP A 20 3.28 3.56 -7.12
N GLN A 21 2.95 4.83 -6.98
CA GLN A 21 3.94 5.87 -6.68
C GLN A 21 4.60 5.64 -5.33
N ALA A 22 3.83 5.29 -4.32
CA ALA A 22 4.35 4.97 -3.00
C ALA A 22 5.29 3.77 -3.05
N ALA A 23 4.90 2.72 -3.77
CA ALA A 23 5.72 1.53 -3.92
C ALA A 23 7.06 1.86 -4.59
N ARG A 24 7.06 2.68 -5.63
CA ARG A 24 8.28 3.11 -6.31
C ARG A 24 9.21 3.88 -5.38
N LYS A 25 8.67 4.79 -4.59
CA LYS A 25 9.46 5.55 -3.63
C LYS A 25 10.14 4.65 -2.62
N ILE A 26 9.41 3.66 -2.11
CA ILE A 26 9.96 2.71 -1.14
C ILE A 26 11.07 1.88 -1.78
N VAL A 27 10.85 1.36 -2.97
CA VAL A 27 11.85 0.57 -3.70
C VAL A 27 13.10 1.40 -3.97
N ASP A 28 12.94 2.63 -4.44
CA ASP A 28 14.07 3.52 -4.72
C ASP A 28 14.86 3.82 -3.45
N THR A 29 14.17 4.11 -2.36
CA THR A 29 14.83 4.41 -1.08
C THR A 29 15.61 3.20 -0.57
N ALA A 30 15.02 2.03 -0.61
CA ALA A 30 15.69 0.80 -0.16
C ALA A 30 16.90 0.48 -1.04
N THR A 31 16.78 0.64 -2.34
CA THR A 31 17.87 0.38 -3.28
C THR A 31 19.04 1.33 -3.06
N ARG A 32 18.76 2.60 -2.80
CA ARG A 32 19.80 3.59 -2.51
C ARG A 32 20.59 3.27 -1.27
N THR A 33 19.98 2.63 -0.31
CA THR A 33 20.65 2.26 0.95
C THR A 33 21.37 0.93 0.86
N GLY A 34 21.36 0.28 -0.30
CA GLY A 34 22.08 -0.96 -0.53
C GLY A 34 21.31 -2.22 -0.17
N ALA A 35 20.05 -2.10 0.23
CA ALA A 35 19.23 -3.26 0.53
C ALA A 35 18.72 -3.91 -0.76
N LYS A 36 18.48 -5.21 -0.70
CA LYS A 36 17.86 -5.94 -1.80
C LYS A 36 16.35 -5.85 -1.65
N VAL A 37 15.68 -5.61 -2.75
CA VAL A 37 14.24 -5.48 -2.76
C VAL A 37 13.64 -6.58 -3.63
N ALA A 38 12.76 -7.38 -3.02
CA ALA A 38 11.85 -8.21 -3.81
C ALA A 38 10.74 -7.29 -4.28
N GLY A 39 10.61 -7.08 -5.57
CA GLY A 39 9.78 -6.05 -6.18
C GLY A 39 8.33 -6.05 -5.70
N PRO A 40 7.62 -4.95 -5.91
CA PRO A 40 6.26 -4.86 -5.43
C PRO A 40 5.40 -5.95 -6.06
N VAL A 41 4.78 -6.76 -5.19
CA VAL A 41 3.87 -7.82 -5.61
C VAL A 41 2.44 -7.32 -5.44
N PRO A 42 1.65 -7.26 -6.50
CA PRO A 42 0.25 -6.89 -6.35
C PRO A 42 -0.50 -8.02 -5.65
N LEU A 43 -1.17 -7.67 -4.56
CA LEU A 43 -2.06 -8.59 -3.88
C LEU A 43 -3.47 -8.45 -4.46
N PRO A 44 -4.34 -9.45 -4.25
CA PRO A 44 -5.71 -9.35 -4.74
C PRO A 44 -6.39 -8.08 -4.25
N THR A 45 -7.06 -7.39 -5.16
CA THR A 45 -7.79 -6.17 -4.85
C THR A 45 -9.11 -6.51 -4.18
N GLU A 46 -9.35 -5.93 -3.01
CA GLU A 46 -10.63 -6.07 -2.34
C GLU A 46 -11.62 -5.07 -2.94
N ARG A 47 -12.80 -5.58 -3.21
CA ARG A 47 -13.87 -4.80 -3.79
C ARG A 47 -15.03 -4.74 -2.81
N SER A 48 -15.40 -3.54 -2.40
CA SER A 48 -16.56 -3.31 -1.53
C SER A 48 -17.61 -2.55 -2.30
N VAL A 49 -18.82 -3.07 -2.30
CA VAL A 49 -19.95 -2.41 -2.95
C VAL A 49 -20.93 -1.95 -1.88
N TYR A 50 -21.19 -0.66 -1.86
CA TYR A 50 -22.15 -0.07 -0.95
C TYR A 50 -23.35 0.41 -1.73
N CYS A 51 -24.54 0.05 -1.26
CA CYS A 51 -25.77 0.56 -1.80
C CYS A 51 -26.37 1.54 -0.79
N VAL A 52 -26.46 2.81 -1.17
CA VAL A 52 -27.03 3.84 -0.32
C VAL A 52 -28.38 4.27 -0.89
N ILE A 53 -29.39 4.24 -0.02
CA ILE A 53 -30.72 4.73 -0.38
C ILE A 53 -30.80 6.16 0.12
N ARG A 54 -30.84 7.12 -0.81
CA ARG A 54 -30.84 8.54 -0.45
C ARG A 54 -32.19 9.04 0.08
N SER A 55 -33.26 8.46 -0.40
CA SER A 55 -34.59 8.88 0.06
C SER A 55 -35.51 7.67 0.09
N PRO A 56 -36.06 7.34 1.26
CA PRO A 56 -36.99 6.21 1.37
C PRO A 56 -38.35 6.47 0.71
N HIS A 57 -38.64 7.72 0.39
CA HIS A 57 -39.93 8.10 -0.19
C HIS A 57 -39.90 8.31 -1.70
N LYS A 58 -38.73 8.26 -2.27
CA LYS A 58 -38.57 8.38 -3.73
C LYS A 58 -38.25 7.05 -4.34
N ASP A 59 -38.48 7.00 -5.63
CA ASP A 59 -38.37 5.82 -6.45
C ASP A 59 -37.03 5.12 -6.36
N LYS A 60 -36.98 3.97 -6.98
CA LYS A 60 -35.79 3.10 -7.08
C LYS A 60 -34.54 3.82 -7.59
N ASP A 61 -34.73 4.94 -8.30
CA ASP A 61 -33.64 5.74 -8.85
C ASP A 61 -32.81 6.47 -7.77
N SER A 62 -33.29 6.50 -6.53
CA SER A 62 -32.55 7.11 -5.43
C SER A 62 -31.47 6.21 -4.84
N ARG A 63 -31.33 4.99 -5.36
CA ARG A 63 -30.28 4.08 -4.92
C ARG A 63 -29.00 4.39 -5.68
N GLU A 64 -27.93 4.65 -4.95
CA GLU A 64 -26.62 4.80 -5.52
C GLU A 64 -25.75 3.63 -5.10
N HIS A 65 -25.07 3.04 -6.08
CA HIS A 65 -24.09 2.00 -5.84
C HIS A 65 -22.72 2.63 -5.82
N PHE A 66 -22.05 2.55 -4.67
CA PHE A 66 -20.68 2.98 -4.55
C PHE A 66 -19.79 1.75 -4.51
N GLU A 67 -18.83 1.73 -5.39
CA GLU A 67 -17.83 0.69 -5.44
C GLU A 67 -16.51 1.26 -4.97
N MET A 68 -15.96 0.69 -3.91
CA MET A 68 -14.63 1.04 -3.42
C MET A 68 -13.71 -0.14 -3.65
N ARG A 69 -12.59 0.11 -4.30
CA ARG A 69 -11.56 -0.89 -4.51
C ARG A 69 -10.37 -0.55 -3.64
N THR A 70 -9.95 -1.51 -2.83
CA THR A 70 -8.76 -1.39 -2.02
C THR A 70 -7.63 -2.13 -2.71
N HIS A 71 -6.67 -1.37 -3.20
CA HIS A 71 -5.48 -1.93 -3.83
C HIS A 71 -4.44 -2.23 -2.76
N LYS A 72 -3.75 -3.34 -2.91
CA LYS A 72 -2.74 -3.79 -1.97
C LYS A 72 -1.45 -4.11 -2.71
N ARG A 73 -0.33 -3.72 -2.13
CA ARG A 73 1.00 -4.06 -2.64
C ARG A 73 1.86 -4.59 -1.51
N LEU A 74 2.67 -5.57 -1.80
CA LEU A 74 3.59 -6.15 -0.84
C LEU A 74 5.01 -5.94 -1.34
N ILE A 75 5.84 -5.38 -0.46
CA ILE A 75 7.27 -5.18 -0.75
C ILE A 75 8.07 -5.86 0.35
N ASP A 76 8.99 -6.72 -0.05
CA ASP A 76 9.92 -7.34 0.89
C ASP A 76 11.30 -6.73 0.69
N ILE A 77 11.87 -6.23 1.78
CA ILE A 77 13.21 -5.69 1.78
C ILE A 77 14.12 -6.70 2.47
N LEU A 78 15.08 -7.21 1.72
CA LEU A 78 16.01 -8.22 2.20
C LEU A 78 17.32 -7.54 2.61
N ASP A 79 17.92 -8.04 3.67
CA ASP A 79 19.20 -7.53 4.20
C ASP A 79 19.18 -6.02 4.42
N PRO A 80 18.20 -5.49 5.18
CA PRO A 80 18.15 -4.05 5.42
C PRO A 80 19.31 -3.61 6.31
N THR A 81 19.86 -2.44 6.01
CA THR A 81 20.86 -1.80 6.86
C THR A 81 20.13 -0.85 7.82
N PRO A 82 20.78 -0.42 8.92
CA PRO A 82 20.20 0.63 9.76
C PRO A 82 19.84 1.89 8.98
N LYS A 83 20.63 2.19 7.97
CA LYS A 83 20.35 3.32 7.08
C LYS A 83 19.07 3.12 6.28
N THR A 84 18.76 1.89 5.87
CA THR A 84 17.51 1.56 5.18
C THR A 84 16.32 1.85 6.06
N VAL A 85 16.34 1.35 7.30
CA VAL A 85 15.24 1.57 8.25
C VAL A 85 15.03 3.06 8.50
N ASP A 86 16.12 3.79 8.74
CA ASP A 86 16.07 5.22 9.00
C ASP A 86 15.50 5.99 7.82
N SER A 87 15.91 5.65 6.61
CA SER A 87 15.42 6.30 5.39
C SER A 87 13.94 6.02 5.17
N LEU A 88 13.49 4.81 5.46
CA LEU A 88 12.07 4.46 5.33
C LEU A 88 11.21 5.21 6.34
N MET A 89 11.72 5.42 7.55
CA MET A 89 11.00 6.17 8.58
C MET A 89 10.82 7.65 8.21
N ARG A 90 11.76 8.19 7.44
CA ARG A 90 11.72 9.60 7.00
C ARG A 90 11.02 9.80 5.67
N LEU A 91 10.63 8.73 5.03
CA LEU A 91 10.02 8.80 3.71
C LEU A 91 8.63 9.43 3.80
N GLU A 92 8.41 10.47 3.01
CA GLU A 92 7.10 11.06 2.86
C GLU A 92 6.35 10.34 1.74
N LEU A 93 5.19 9.84 2.07
CA LEU A 93 4.34 9.15 1.11
C LEU A 93 3.12 9.99 0.78
N PRO A 94 2.52 9.78 -0.41
CA PRO A 94 1.31 10.49 -0.77
C PRO A 94 0.19 10.25 0.24
N ALA A 95 -0.66 11.25 0.43
CA ALA A 95 -1.85 11.08 1.26
C ALA A 95 -2.76 10.00 0.67
N GLY A 96 -3.43 9.26 1.52
CA GLY A 96 -4.34 8.21 1.10
C GLY A 96 -3.70 6.83 1.03
N VAL A 97 -2.40 6.71 1.32
CA VAL A 97 -1.73 5.41 1.39
C VAL A 97 -1.56 5.01 2.84
N HIS A 98 -2.04 3.82 3.16
CA HIS A 98 -1.85 3.21 4.48
C HIS A 98 -0.69 2.23 4.41
N ILE A 99 0.25 2.36 5.33
CA ILE A 99 1.46 1.54 5.37
C ILE A 99 1.48 0.71 6.64
N GLU A 100 1.77 -0.57 6.47
CA GLU A 100 2.02 -1.47 7.58
C GLU A 100 3.40 -2.08 7.39
N ILE A 101 4.27 -1.91 8.37
CA ILE A 101 5.63 -2.42 8.33
C ILE A 101 5.79 -3.51 9.38
N LYS A 102 6.24 -4.68 8.96
CA LYS A 102 6.55 -5.80 9.85
C LYS A 102 8.02 -6.12 9.75
N LEU A 103 8.63 -6.19 10.90
CA LEU A 103 10.03 -6.59 11.02
C LEU A 103 10.15 -8.10 11.20
#